data_0e33b6bbca4e8f23649371ec07d46673
#
_entry.id   0e33b6bbca4e8f23649371ec07d46673
#
_cell.length_a   1.000
_cell.length_b   1.000
_cell.length_c   1.000
_cell.angle_alpha   90.00
_cell.angle_beta   90.00
_cell.angle_gamma   90.00
#
_symmetry.space_group_name_H-M   'P 1'
#
loop_
_entity.id
_entity.type
_entity.pdbx_description
1 polymer ?
#
loop_
_entity_poly.entity_id
_entity_poly.type
_entity_poly.pdbx_seq_one_letter_code
_entity_poly.pdbx_strand_id
1 'polypeptide(L)'
;MVKVEYSVKKQDYKNRLQQEEEEKIVHQYLANEFYSGGTMFTVTNVDEQIKGNDCFYITDTSGYTIDEKAFVTYINIDIPTVALELSIINRGDKTQDGWFLNGNNTNNSYVFTNIVSATTLDLRSVEDIIETKTFLITKKAIYDYLASMGWNKDKLKAKCKRIWDNPNEPLERTNYDAHNKQDYLKFQRISHVDKQGHVEKSIILKLRRDKLIKHADIVL
;
A
#
# COMPACT_ATOMS: atom_id res chain seq x y z
N MET A 1 26.85 -17.56 -13.42
CA MET A 1 25.94 -16.84 -12.54
C MET A 1 25.75 -15.45 -13.15
N VAL A 2 24.68 -15.25 -13.94
CA VAL A 2 24.40 -14.02 -14.67
C VAL A 2 23.80 -13.03 -13.66
N LYS A 3 24.49 -11.94 -13.38
CA LYS A 3 23.90 -10.79 -12.67
C LYS A 3 22.87 -10.15 -13.59
N VAL A 4 21.60 -10.35 -13.30
CA VAL A 4 20.53 -9.57 -13.92
C VAL A 4 20.57 -8.20 -13.24
N GLU A 5 21.17 -7.22 -13.89
CA GLU A 5 21.01 -5.82 -13.53
C GLU A 5 19.58 -5.41 -13.92
N TYR A 6 18.73 -5.27 -12.92
CA TYR A 6 17.43 -4.61 -13.09
C TYR A 6 17.67 -3.12 -13.31
N SER A 7 17.85 -2.71 -14.57
CA SER A 7 17.63 -1.33 -14.94
C SER A 7 16.13 -1.05 -14.79
N VAL A 8 15.74 -0.48 -13.65
CA VAL A 8 14.41 0.12 -13.49
C VAL A 8 14.36 1.25 -14.51
N LYS A 9 13.84 0.99 -15.72
CA LYS A 9 13.39 2.07 -16.61
C LYS A 9 12.39 2.86 -15.78
N LYS A 10 12.66 4.15 -15.54
CA LYS A 10 11.71 5.09 -14.99
C LYS A 10 10.45 4.95 -15.83
N GLN A 11 9.45 4.25 -15.29
CA GLN A 11 8.15 4.17 -15.92
C GLN A 11 7.60 5.59 -15.85
N ASP A 12 7.22 6.18 -16.97
CA ASP A 12 6.63 7.51 -16.99
C ASP A 12 5.44 7.49 -16.04
N TYR A 13 5.40 8.45 -15.12
CA TYR A 13 4.39 8.52 -14.08
C TYR A 13 3.01 8.56 -14.72
N LYS A 14 2.22 7.51 -14.51
CA LYS A 14 0.81 7.48 -14.90
C LYS A 14 0.11 8.65 -14.23
N ASN A 15 -0.75 9.33 -14.97
CA ASN A 15 -1.54 10.39 -14.38
C ASN A 15 -2.59 9.79 -13.42
N ARG A 16 -3.08 10.59 -12.47
CA ARG A 16 -4.01 10.15 -11.45
C ARG A 16 -5.29 9.52 -12.03
N LEU A 17 -5.85 10.10 -13.09
CA LEU A 17 -7.05 9.56 -13.74
C LEU A 17 -6.81 8.17 -14.30
N GLN A 18 -5.66 7.94 -14.96
CA GLN A 18 -5.29 6.63 -15.46
C GLN A 18 -5.10 5.61 -14.33
N GLN A 19 -4.47 6.02 -13.21
CA GLN A 19 -4.34 5.15 -12.04
C GLN A 19 -5.71 4.77 -11.47
N GLU A 20 -6.63 5.73 -11.32
CA GLU A 20 -7.99 5.49 -10.83
C GLU A 20 -8.79 4.55 -11.75
N GLU A 21 -8.59 4.61 -13.07
CA GLU A 21 -9.21 3.69 -14.04
C GLU A 21 -8.62 2.28 -13.90
N GLU A 22 -7.29 2.16 -13.81
CA GLU A 22 -6.62 0.89 -13.64
C GLU A 22 -6.93 0.24 -12.28
N GLU A 23 -7.05 1.02 -11.22
CA GLU A 23 -7.49 0.53 -9.90
C GLU A 23 -8.90 -0.08 -9.96
N LYS A 24 -9.81 0.48 -10.76
CA LYS A 24 -11.14 -0.12 -11.00
C LYS A 24 -11.06 -1.47 -11.72
N ILE A 25 -10.15 -1.59 -12.69
CA ILE A 25 -9.90 -2.86 -13.39
C ILE A 25 -9.37 -3.91 -12.40
N VAL A 26 -8.41 -3.52 -11.55
CA VAL A 26 -7.90 -4.41 -10.50
C VAL A 26 -8.99 -4.80 -9.52
N HIS A 27 -9.83 -3.86 -9.08
CA HIS A 27 -10.99 -4.15 -8.22
C HIS A 27 -11.92 -5.20 -8.85
N GLN A 28 -12.24 -5.06 -10.14
CA GLN A 28 -13.06 -6.03 -10.86
C GLN A 28 -12.38 -7.40 -10.97
N TYR A 29 -11.05 -7.45 -11.20
CA TYR A 29 -10.27 -8.68 -11.17
C TYR A 29 -10.34 -9.35 -9.80
N LEU A 30 -10.15 -8.58 -8.72
CA LEU A 30 -10.22 -9.09 -7.35
C LEU A 30 -11.62 -9.62 -7.00
N ALA A 31 -12.67 -8.97 -7.49
CA ALA A 31 -14.04 -9.44 -7.30
C ALA A 31 -14.26 -10.85 -7.87
N ASN A 32 -13.64 -11.15 -9.01
CA ASN A 32 -13.76 -12.43 -9.68
C ASN A 32 -12.87 -13.53 -9.06
N GLU A 33 -11.62 -13.18 -8.75
CA GLU A 33 -10.58 -14.15 -8.42
C GLU A 33 -10.34 -14.25 -6.91
N PHE A 34 -10.17 -13.11 -6.23
CA PHE A 34 -9.73 -13.06 -4.84
C PHE A 34 -10.90 -13.20 -3.86
N TYR A 35 -12.03 -12.54 -4.14
CA TYR A 35 -13.19 -12.56 -3.26
C TYR A 35 -14.20 -13.69 -3.58
N SER A 36 -13.83 -14.62 -4.46
CA SER A 36 -14.71 -15.74 -4.88
C SER A 36 -15.13 -16.68 -3.74
N GLY A 37 -14.36 -16.70 -2.64
CA GLY A 37 -14.65 -17.53 -1.45
C GLY A 37 -15.67 -16.95 -0.47
N GLY A 38 -16.36 -15.85 -0.79
CA GLY A 38 -17.32 -15.18 0.08
C GLY A 38 -18.26 -14.25 -0.68
N THR A 39 -18.83 -13.29 0.05
CA THR A 39 -19.68 -12.25 -0.55
C THR A 39 -19.01 -10.89 -0.45
N MET A 40 -18.81 -10.23 -1.58
CA MET A 40 -18.21 -8.91 -1.67
C MET A 40 -19.26 -7.87 -2.05
N PHE A 41 -19.20 -6.70 -1.40
CA PHE A 41 -20.03 -5.53 -1.70
C PHE A 41 -19.12 -4.33 -1.95
N THR A 42 -19.11 -3.83 -3.18
CA THR A 42 -18.38 -2.60 -3.53
C THR A 42 -19.04 -1.39 -2.85
N VAL A 43 -18.24 -0.54 -2.25
CA VAL A 43 -18.71 0.70 -1.65
C VAL A 43 -18.84 1.77 -2.74
N THR A 44 -20.06 2.26 -2.96
CA THR A 44 -20.36 3.32 -3.92
C THR A 44 -20.63 4.68 -3.26
N ASN A 45 -20.78 4.69 -1.93
CA ASN A 45 -21.00 5.90 -1.16
C ASN A 45 -19.67 6.64 -0.97
N VAL A 46 -19.62 7.90 -1.42
CA VAL A 46 -18.41 8.74 -1.37
C VAL A 46 -17.92 8.98 0.07
N ASP A 47 -18.86 9.17 1.03
CA ASP A 47 -18.49 9.40 2.43
C ASP A 47 -17.80 8.19 3.06
N GLU A 48 -18.18 6.97 2.67
CA GLU A 48 -17.53 5.74 3.09
C GLU A 48 -16.16 5.57 2.39
N GLN A 49 -16.05 5.90 1.11
CA GLN A 49 -14.78 5.86 0.38
C GLN A 49 -13.77 6.86 0.99
N ILE A 50 -14.20 8.06 1.41
CA ILE A 50 -13.34 9.02 2.12
C ILE A 50 -12.82 8.45 3.45
N LYS A 51 -13.56 7.54 4.08
CA LYS A 51 -13.14 6.82 5.29
C LYS A 51 -12.22 5.62 4.99
N GLY A 52 -11.82 5.42 3.74
CA GLY A 52 -10.96 4.34 3.30
C GLY A 52 -11.68 3.00 3.15
N ASN A 53 -12.96 3.00 2.81
CA ASN A 53 -13.74 1.79 2.56
C ASN A 53 -13.99 1.65 1.06
N ASP A 54 -13.31 0.72 0.40
CA ASP A 54 -13.53 0.39 -1.01
C ASP A 54 -14.54 -0.72 -1.18
N CYS A 55 -14.49 -1.73 -0.29
CA CYS A 55 -15.47 -2.81 -0.27
C CYS A 55 -15.66 -3.43 1.12
N PHE A 56 -16.76 -4.16 1.27
CA PHE A 56 -17.02 -5.09 2.37
C PHE A 56 -16.88 -6.52 1.85
N TYR A 57 -16.18 -7.37 2.58
CA TYR A 57 -16.04 -8.77 2.24
C TYR A 57 -16.41 -9.65 3.42
N ILE A 58 -17.33 -10.58 3.19
CA ILE A 58 -17.89 -11.47 4.21
C ILE A 58 -17.64 -12.91 3.81
N THR A 59 -16.95 -13.63 4.69
CA THR A 59 -16.77 -15.09 4.61
C THR A 59 -17.66 -15.75 5.66
N ASP A 60 -17.70 -17.08 5.70
CA ASP A 60 -18.46 -17.83 6.70
C ASP A 60 -18.00 -17.54 8.16
N THR A 61 -16.77 -17.08 8.34
CA THR A 61 -16.16 -16.90 9.66
C THR A 61 -15.79 -15.47 10.00
N SER A 62 -15.75 -14.56 9.03
CA SER A 62 -15.19 -13.21 9.22
C SER A 62 -15.83 -12.18 8.32
N GLY A 63 -15.85 -10.93 8.78
CA GLY A 63 -16.24 -9.76 8.00
C GLY A 63 -15.13 -8.71 7.96
N TYR A 64 -14.84 -8.21 6.77
CA TYR A 64 -13.79 -7.24 6.52
C TYR A 64 -14.35 -5.97 5.89
N THR A 65 -13.91 -4.83 6.39
CA THR A 65 -14.08 -3.52 5.76
C THR A 65 -12.74 -3.14 5.15
N ILE A 66 -12.64 -3.11 3.84
CA ILE A 66 -11.39 -3.19 3.10
C ILE A 66 -11.09 -1.86 2.42
N ASP A 67 -9.82 -1.44 2.53
CA ASP A 67 -9.17 -0.45 1.69
C ASP A 67 -8.20 -1.19 0.74
N GLU A 68 -8.45 -1.14 -0.57
CA GLU A 68 -7.65 -1.81 -1.58
C GLU A 68 -6.45 -0.93 -1.99
N LYS A 69 -5.29 -1.55 -2.09
CA LYS A 69 -4.03 -0.91 -2.47
C LYS A 69 -3.38 -1.65 -3.63
N ALA A 70 -3.75 -1.25 -4.86
CA ALA A 70 -3.17 -1.81 -6.07
C ALA A 70 -1.92 -1.03 -6.51
N PHE A 71 -0.85 -1.74 -6.85
CA PHE A 71 0.41 -1.13 -7.28
C PHE A 71 0.44 -0.99 -8.81
N VAL A 72 -0.53 -0.26 -9.38
CA VAL A 72 -0.70 -0.08 -10.84
C VAL A 72 0.45 0.67 -11.52
N THR A 73 1.27 1.39 -10.77
CA THR A 73 2.48 2.05 -11.30
C THR A 73 3.64 1.07 -11.53
N TYR A 74 3.54 -0.15 -11.02
CA TYR A 74 4.61 -1.15 -11.01
C TYR A 74 4.20 -2.47 -11.68
N ILE A 75 3.40 -2.40 -12.74
CA ILE A 75 2.96 -3.57 -13.50
C ILE A 75 4.18 -4.32 -14.07
N ASN A 76 4.14 -5.65 -14.03
CA ASN A 76 5.23 -6.55 -14.43
C ASN A 76 6.50 -6.41 -13.56
N ILE A 77 6.37 -5.88 -12.36
CA ILE A 77 7.47 -5.77 -11.40
C ILE A 77 7.08 -6.43 -10.08
N ASP A 78 7.80 -7.46 -9.67
CA ASP A 78 7.59 -8.12 -8.38
C ASP A 78 8.17 -7.27 -7.24
N ILE A 79 7.34 -6.38 -6.65
CA ILE A 79 7.76 -5.48 -5.57
C ILE A 79 7.87 -6.26 -4.26
N PRO A 80 9.06 -6.29 -3.61
CA PRO A 80 9.26 -7.05 -2.38
C PRO A 80 8.74 -6.36 -1.12
N THR A 81 8.17 -5.16 -1.24
CA THR A 81 7.75 -4.34 -0.10
C THR A 81 6.34 -3.79 -0.27
N VAL A 82 5.71 -3.53 0.86
CA VAL A 82 4.46 -2.75 0.96
C VAL A 82 4.80 -1.39 1.55
N ALA A 83 4.15 -0.34 1.06
CA ALA A 83 4.29 1.02 1.56
C ALA A 83 3.03 1.41 2.33
N LEU A 84 3.19 1.79 3.60
CA LEU A 84 2.13 2.37 4.42
C LEU A 84 2.35 3.89 4.50
N GLU A 85 1.40 4.68 4.05
CA GLU A 85 1.49 6.13 4.18
C GLU A 85 1.17 6.55 5.62
N LEU A 86 2.16 7.16 6.27
CA LEU A 86 2.05 7.56 7.67
C LEU A 86 1.65 9.01 7.82
N SER A 87 2.16 9.89 6.96
CA SER A 87 1.91 11.33 7.06
C SER A 87 2.05 11.99 5.69
N ILE A 88 1.27 13.03 5.46
CA ILE A 88 1.21 13.75 4.19
C ILE A 88 1.22 15.26 4.46
N ILE A 89 1.85 16.03 3.57
CA ILE A 89 1.68 17.47 3.44
C ILE A 89 1.02 17.72 2.09
N ASN A 90 -0.19 18.23 2.12
CA ASN A 90 -0.95 18.59 0.93
C ASN A 90 -0.96 20.13 0.70
N ARG A 91 -1.81 20.60 -0.24
CA ARG A 91 -1.93 21.98 -0.73
C ARG A 91 -2.10 23.08 0.34
N GLY A 92 -1.71 23.00 1.50
CA GLY A 92 -1.84 24.04 2.51
C GLY A 92 -0.71 24.03 3.50
N ASP A 93 0.39 23.34 3.17
CA ASP A 93 1.56 23.12 4.02
C ASP A 93 1.21 22.56 5.42
N LYS A 94 0.00 22.03 5.58
CA LYS A 94 -0.44 21.39 6.82
C LYS A 94 -0.13 19.91 6.78
N THR A 95 0.59 19.46 7.80
CA THR A 95 0.84 18.05 8.03
C THR A 95 -0.43 17.35 8.50
N GLN A 96 -0.76 16.24 7.89
CA GLN A 96 -1.89 15.38 8.24
C GLN A 96 -1.41 13.94 8.42
N ASP A 97 -2.21 13.12 9.15
CA ASP A 97 -2.00 11.68 9.18
C ASP A 97 -2.26 11.11 7.78
N GLY A 98 -1.35 10.29 7.28
CA GLY A 98 -1.55 9.48 6.09
C GLY A 98 -2.59 8.37 6.33
N TRP A 99 -3.05 7.73 5.27
CA TRP A 99 -4.16 6.78 5.34
C TRP A 99 -3.98 5.66 6.38
N PHE A 100 -2.76 5.23 6.67
CA PHE A 100 -2.52 4.18 7.67
C PHE A 100 -2.71 4.66 9.12
N LEU A 101 -2.31 5.91 9.43
CA LEU A 101 -2.42 6.48 10.78
C LEU A 101 -3.68 7.30 11.01
N ASN A 102 -4.45 7.60 9.95
CA ASN A 102 -5.66 8.41 10.03
C ASN A 102 -6.72 7.73 10.91
N GLY A 103 -7.06 8.39 12.01
CA GLY A 103 -8.06 7.88 12.96
C GLY A 103 -9.50 7.93 12.44
N ASN A 104 -9.76 8.67 11.35
CA ASN A 104 -11.08 8.76 10.73
C ASN A 104 -11.35 7.61 9.75
N ASN A 105 -10.31 6.86 9.36
CA ASN A 105 -10.49 5.68 8.51
C ASN A 105 -11.12 4.55 9.29
N THR A 106 -12.24 4.06 8.81
CA THR A 106 -13.05 3.02 9.46
C THR A 106 -12.78 1.62 8.94
N ASN A 107 -11.98 1.48 7.86
CA ASN A 107 -11.55 0.17 7.37
C ASN A 107 -10.80 -0.60 8.48
N ASN A 108 -11.06 -1.90 8.58
CA ASN A 108 -10.35 -2.78 9.50
C ASN A 108 -9.24 -3.61 8.83
N SER A 109 -9.21 -3.59 7.50
CA SER A 109 -8.32 -4.45 6.70
C SER A 109 -7.81 -3.72 5.46
N TYR A 110 -6.73 -4.24 4.91
CA TYR A 110 -6.18 -3.85 3.62
C TYR A 110 -6.06 -5.06 2.71
N VAL A 111 -6.31 -4.86 1.42
CA VAL A 111 -5.89 -5.78 0.38
C VAL A 111 -4.77 -5.12 -0.41
N PHE A 112 -3.60 -5.75 -0.40
CA PHE A 112 -2.45 -5.31 -1.18
C PHE A 112 -2.31 -6.19 -2.41
N THR A 113 -2.32 -5.57 -3.60
CA THR A 113 -2.22 -6.28 -4.88
C THR A 113 -1.02 -5.77 -5.68
N ASN A 114 -0.12 -6.68 -6.00
CA ASN A 114 0.98 -6.44 -6.91
C ASN A 114 0.75 -7.25 -8.19
N ILE A 115 0.64 -6.56 -9.33
CA ILE A 115 0.48 -7.17 -10.64
C ILE A 115 1.86 -7.58 -11.15
N VAL A 116 2.20 -8.86 -11.00
CA VAL A 116 3.53 -9.38 -11.33
C VAL A 116 3.65 -9.77 -12.80
N SER A 117 2.52 -10.03 -13.45
CA SER A 117 2.46 -10.33 -14.88
C SER A 117 1.18 -9.78 -15.50
N ALA A 118 1.32 -9.03 -16.58
CA ALA A 118 0.23 -8.51 -17.40
C ALA A 118 0.65 -8.42 -18.87
N THR A 119 -0.32 -8.43 -19.78
CA THR A 119 -0.10 -8.35 -21.23
C THR A 119 0.39 -6.96 -21.67
N THR A 120 0.08 -5.94 -20.86
CA THR A 120 0.42 -4.53 -21.14
C THR A 120 0.80 -3.80 -19.83
N LEU A 121 1.47 -2.66 -19.96
CA LEU A 121 1.78 -1.78 -18.84
C LEU A 121 0.64 -0.81 -18.50
N ASP A 122 -0.35 -0.68 -19.39
CA ASP A 122 -1.54 0.14 -19.22
C ASP A 122 -2.76 -0.78 -19.29
N LEU A 123 -3.33 -1.13 -18.14
CA LEU A 123 -4.49 -2.01 -18.06
C LEU A 123 -5.70 -1.36 -18.75
N ARG A 124 -6.41 -2.14 -19.56
CA ARG A 124 -7.63 -1.73 -20.25
C ARG A 124 -8.82 -2.60 -19.87
N SER A 125 -8.54 -3.81 -19.42
CA SER A 125 -9.54 -4.80 -19.01
C SER A 125 -8.95 -5.80 -18.03
N VAL A 126 -9.77 -6.62 -17.41
CA VAL A 126 -9.35 -7.67 -16.46
C VAL A 126 -8.50 -8.76 -17.13
N GLU A 127 -8.72 -9.00 -18.42
CA GLU A 127 -7.99 -9.99 -19.21
C GLU A 127 -6.52 -9.60 -19.44
N ASP A 128 -6.17 -8.34 -19.24
CA ASP A 128 -4.77 -7.89 -19.28
C ASP A 128 -3.96 -8.40 -18.08
N ILE A 129 -4.61 -8.75 -16.97
CA ILE A 129 -3.96 -9.25 -15.76
C ILE A 129 -3.76 -10.76 -15.86
N ILE A 130 -2.50 -11.22 -15.89
CA ILE A 130 -2.15 -12.64 -15.97
C ILE A 130 -1.91 -13.22 -14.57
N GLU A 131 -1.16 -12.48 -13.72
CA GLU A 131 -0.78 -12.96 -12.39
C GLU A 131 -0.66 -11.80 -11.42
N THR A 132 -1.20 -12.00 -10.22
CA THR A 132 -1.04 -11.08 -9.09
C THR A 132 -0.44 -11.79 -7.88
N LYS A 133 0.17 -11.00 -7.00
CA LYS A 133 0.46 -11.38 -5.62
C LYS A 133 -0.40 -10.53 -4.73
N THR A 134 -1.49 -11.10 -4.28
CA THR A 134 -2.52 -10.43 -3.51
C THR A 134 -2.66 -11.03 -2.13
N PHE A 135 -2.83 -10.21 -1.11
CA PHE A 135 -3.14 -10.68 0.23
C PHE A 135 -4.01 -9.69 1.00
N LEU A 136 -4.89 -10.23 1.84
CA LEU A 136 -5.72 -9.51 2.80
C LEU A 136 -5.08 -9.61 4.18
N ILE A 137 -4.94 -8.48 4.83
CA ILE A 137 -4.38 -8.39 6.19
C ILE A 137 -5.15 -7.37 7.02
N THR A 138 -5.50 -7.73 8.25
CA THR A 138 -6.14 -6.78 9.17
C THR A 138 -5.18 -5.68 9.63
N LYS A 139 -5.72 -4.50 9.88
CA LYS A 139 -4.97 -3.40 10.54
C LYS A 139 -4.33 -3.87 11.84
N LYS A 140 -5.07 -4.68 12.62
CA LYS A 140 -4.57 -5.25 13.87
C LYS A 140 -3.32 -6.08 13.65
N ALA A 141 -3.31 -6.99 12.67
CA ALA A 141 -2.15 -7.83 12.38
C ALA A 141 -0.92 -7.00 11.96
N ILE A 142 -1.11 -5.92 11.19
CA ILE A 142 -0.02 -4.99 10.86
C ILE A 142 0.51 -4.31 12.12
N TYR A 143 -0.36 -3.82 13.01
CA TYR A 143 0.07 -3.19 14.27
C TYR A 143 0.76 -4.19 15.21
N ASP A 144 0.30 -5.43 15.29
CA ASP A 144 0.94 -6.48 16.10
C ASP A 144 2.36 -6.79 15.55
N TYR A 145 2.49 -6.88 14.23
CA TYR A 145 3.80 -7.04 13.60
C TYR A 145 4.73 -5.84 13.87
N LEU A 146 4.23 -4.62 13.76
CA LEU A 146 4.99 -3.41 14.10
C LEU A 146 5.38 -3.37 15.58
N ALA A 147 4.48 -3.80 16.47
CA ALA A 147 4.73 -3.87 17.91
C ALA A 147 5.84 -4.86 18.25
N SER A 148 5.93 -6.00 17.56
CA SER A 148 7.01 -6.97 17.72
C SER A 148 8.40 -6.38 17.38
N MET A 149 8.43 -5.33 16.54
CA MET A 149 9.63 -4.56 16.21
C MET A 149 9.81 -3.31 17.08
N GLY A 150 8.99 -3.16 18.15
CA GLY A 150 9.08 -2.04 19.09
C GLY A 150 8.37 -0.76 18.64
N TRP A 151 7.54 -0.82 17.57
CA TRP A 151 6.79 0.31 17.03
C TRP A 151 5.31 0.25 17.43
N ASN A 152 4.76 1.39 17.83
CA ASN A 152 3.32 1.60 18.02
C ASN A 152 2.90 2.90 17.31
N LYS A 153 1.59 3.18 17.30
CA LYS A 153 1.02 4.34 16.61
C LYS A 153 1.67 5.66 17.06
N ASP A 154 1.89 5.84 18.37
CA ASP A 154 2.45 7.08 18.92
C ASP A 154 3.91 7.27 18.51
N LYS A 155 4.71 6.21 18.54
CA LYS A 155 6.11 6.23 18.08
C LYS A 155 6.20 6.54 16.59
N LEU A 156 5.29 5.98 15.76
CA LEU A 156 5.22 6.27 14.33
C LEU A 156 4.90 7.75 14.10
N LYS A 157 3.89 8.30 14.78
CA LYS A 157 3.54 9.73 14.70
C LYS A 157 4.68 10.63 15.16
N ALA A 158 5.31 10.30 16.29
CA ALA A 158 6.46 11.04 16.79
C ALA A 158 7.64 11.02 15.81
N LYS A 159 7.89 9.88 15.14
CA LYS A 159 8.92 9.78 14.12
C LYS A 159 8.58 10.63 12.89
N CYS A 160 7.34 10.60 12.40
CA CYS A 160 6.90 11.45 11.30
C CYS A 160 7.11 12.94 11.64
N LYS A 161 6.73 13.35 12.86
CA LYS A 161 6.94 14.73 13.30
C LYS A 161 8.43 15.11 13.25
N ARG A 162 9.34 14.28 13.79
CA ARG A 162 10.79 14.55 13.72
C ARG A 162 11.29 14.64 12.28
N ILE A 163 10.80 13.78 11.38
CA ILE A 163 11.17 13.78 9.96
C ILE A 163 10.73 15.08 9.28
N TRP A 164 9.56 15.63 9.64
CA TRP A 164 9.09 16.91 9.10
C TRP A 164 9.85 18.09 9.67
N ASP A 165 10.10 18.11 10.99
CA ASP A 165 10.78 19.18 11.68
C ASP A 165 12.28 19.27 11.32
N ASN A 166 12.90 18.14 10.94
CA ASN A 166 14.32 18.05 10.61
C ASN A 166 14.56 17.35 9.25
N PRO A 167 14.89 18.08 8.18
CA PRO A 167 15.19 17.50 6.87
C PRO A 167 16.34 16.47 6.89
N ASN A 168 17.23 16.56 7.87
CA ASN A 168 18.37 15.66 8.04
C ASN A 168 18.08 14.50 9.02
N GLU A 169 16.85 14.40 9.54
CA GLU A 169 16.47 13.28 10.40
C GLU A 169 16.78 11.94 9.72
N PRO A 170 17.53 11.04 10.35
CA PRO A 170 17.84 9.75 9.78
C PRO A 170 16.56 8.97 9.44
N LEU A 171 16.45 8.55 8.18
CA LEU A 171 15.42 7.64 7.72
C LEU A 171 15.86 6.23 8.10
N GLU A 172 15.61 5.87 9.35
CA GLU A 172 16.14 4.66 9.96
C GLU A 172 15.70 3.40 9.20
N ARG A 173 16.67 2.51 9.01
CA ARG A 173 16.40 1.07 8.88
C ARG A 173 16.50 0.49 10.29
N THR A 174 15.40 0.29 10.98
CA THR A 174 15.40 -0.41 12.26
C THR A 174 15.31 -1.90 12.01
N ASN A 175 16.01 -2.68 12.83
CA ASN A 175 16.15 -4.14 12.74
C ASN A 175 16.83 -4.66 11.45
N TYR A 176 17.73 -3.86 10.88
CA TYR A 176 18.67 -4.38 9.90
C TYR A 176 19.74 -5.16 10.66
N ASP A 177 19.55 -6.46 10.82
CA ASP A 177 20.64 -7.37 11.10
C ASP A 177 21.48 -7.48 9.83
N ALA A 178 22.76 -7.09 9.92
CA ALA A 178 23.71 -7.18 8.80
C ALA A 178 23.89 -8.62 8.31
N HIS A 179 23.63 -9.60 9.16
CA HIS A 179 23.69 -11.02 8.86
C HIS A 179 22.35 -11.59 8.37
N ASN A 180 21.22 -10.97 8.75
CA ASN A 180 19.88 -11.40 8.36
C ASN A 180 19.14 -10.25 7.64
N LYS A 181 19.44 -10.06 6.35
CA LYS A 181 18.85 -9.01 5.48
C LYS A 181 17.33 -9.07 5.36
N GLN A 182 16.65 -9.94 6.13
CA GLN A 182 15.27 -10.33 5.89
C GLN A 182 14.24 -9.46 6.61
N ASP A 183 14.58 -8.80 7.71
CA ASP A 183 13.65 -7.96 8.47
C ASP A 183 14.08 -6.50 8.44
N TYR A 184 13.51 -5.72 7.53
CA TYR A 184 13.72 -4.29 7.60
C TYR A 184 12.40 -3.51 7.54
N LEU A 185 12.40 -2.47 8.33
CA LEU A 185 11.44 -1.39 8.31
C LEU A 185 12.19 -0.15 7.86
N LYS A 186 11.68 0.54 6.84
CA LYS A 186 12.34 1.74 6.30
C LYS A 186 11.36 2.89 6.16
N PHE A 187 11.66 4.00 6.82
CA PHE A 187 11.00 5.28 6.53
C PHE A 187 11.54 5.87 5.24
N GLN A 188 10.68 6.49 4.45
CA GLN A 188 11.05 7.17 3.22
C GLN A 188 10.22 8.44 3.05
N ARG A 189 10.87 9.54 2.63
CA ARG A 189 10.18 10.71 2.09
C ARG A 189 9.92 10.48 0.61
N ILE A 190 8.70 10.81 0.18
CA ILE A 190 8.31 10.82 -1.23
C ILE A 190 7.79 12.20 -1.55
N SER A 191 8.03 12.67 -2.78
CA SER A 191 7.45 13.89 -3.31
C SER A 191 6.83 13.57 -4.65
N HIS A 192 5.58 13.93 -4.83
CA HIS A 192 4.88 13.88 -6.09
C HIS A 192 4.60 15.30 -6.57
N VAL A 193 4.76 15.54 -7.85
CA VAL A 193 4.40 16.81 -8.48
C VAL A 193 3.24 16.49 -9.42
N ASP A 194 2.08 17.11 -9.19
CA ASP A 194 0.93 16.98 -10.10
C ASP A 194 1.14 17.78 -11.41
N LYS A 195 0.23 17.60 -12.38
CA LYS A 195 0.32 18.32 -13.67
C LYS A 195 0.22 19.84 -13.54
N GLN A 196 -0.30 20.34 -12.43
CA GLN A 196 -0.41 21.77 -12.13
C GLN A 196 0.81 22.30 -11.37
N GLY A 197 1.84 21.46 -11.13
CA GLY A 197 3.05 21.84 -10.43
C GLY A 197 2.93 21.83 -8.90
N HIS A 198 1.80 21.34 -8.33
CA HIS A 198 1.67 21.22 -6.90
C HIS A 198 2.50 20.03 -6.40
N VAL A 199 3.23 20.25 -5.32
CA VAL A 199 4.05 19.23 -4.69
C VAL A 199 3.30 18.65 -3.50
N GLU A 200 2.99 17.36 -3.59
CA GLU A 200 2.54 16.57 -2.46
C GLU A 200 3.75 15.84 -1.87
N LYS A 201 3.91 15.89 -0.56
CA LYS A 201 5.00 15.20 0.14
C LYS A 201 4.43 14.23 1.13
N SER A 202 4.94 13.01 1.12
CA SER A 202 4.51 11.95 2.06
C SER A 202 5.69 11.34 2.80
N ILE A 203 5.43 10.88 4.02
CA ILE A 203 6.29 9.94 4.73
C ILE A 203 5.63 8.57 4.66
N ILE A 204 6.33 7.62 4.06
CA ILE A 204 5.90 6.23 4.00
C ILE A 204 6.80 5.34 4.85
N LEU A 205 6.20 4.25 5.32
CA LEU A 205 6.88 3.14 5.97
C LEU A 205 6.87 1.96 5.03
N LYS A 206 8.04 1.51 4.60
CA LYS A 206 8.19 0.29 3.80
C LYS A 206 8.41 -0.91 4.71
N LEU A 207 7.59 -1.94 4.51
CA LEU A 207 7.67 -3.24 5.16
C LEU A 207 7.91 -4.33 4.13
N ARG A 208 8.56 -5.41 4.51
CA ARG A 208 8.74 -6.58 3.66
C ARG A 208 7.40 -7.27 3.44
N ARG A 209 7.02 -7.48 2.16
CA ARG A 209 5.79 -8.18 1.77
C ARG A 209 5.76 -9.62 2.27
N ASP A 210 6.87 -10.37 2.09
CA ASP A 210 6.99 -11.76 2.53
C ASP A 210 6.87 -11.95 4.05
N LYS A 211 7.08 -10.89 4.82
CA LYS A 211 6.86 -10.90 6.27
C LYS A 211 5.41 -10.62 6.62
N LEU A 212 4.79 -9.62 5.97
CA LEU A 212 3.38 -9.31 6.18
C LEU A 212 2.46 -10.47 5.77
N ILE A 213 2.75 -11.15 4.65
CA ILE A 213 2.00 -12.32 4.18
C ILE A 213 1.88 -13.41 5.26
N LYS A 214 2.87 -13.58 6.13
CA LYS A 214 2.81 -14.55 7.23
C LYS A 214 1.75 -14.24 8.29
N HIS A 215 1.24 -13.01 8.30
CA HIS A 215 0.20 -12.51 9.18
C HIS A 215 -1.10 -12.20 8.43
N ALA A 216 -1.14 -12.51 7.12
CA ALA A 216 -2.31 -12.30 6.30
C ALA A 216 -3.41 -13.33 6.59
N ASP A 217 -4.66 -12.89 6.47
CA ASP A 217 -5.83 -13.74 6.66
C ASP A 217 -6.12 -14.56 5.39
N ILE A 218 -5.87 -13.97 4.20
CA ILE A 218 -6.07 -14.59 2.89
C ILE A 218 -4.91 -14.23 1.97
N VAL A 219 -4.45 -15.19 1.15
CA VAL A 219 -3.37 -15.01 0.15
C VAL A 219 -3.79 -15.66 -1.15
N LEU A 220 -3.62 -14.93 -2.29
CA LEU A 220 -3.76 -15.41 -3.66
C LEU A 220 -2.38 -15.41 -4.34
#